data_7b2b8a4f5842935d7b24fca67e2de5a4
#
_entry.id   7b2b8a4f5842935d7b24fca67e2de5a4
#
_cell.length_a   1.000
_cell.length_b   1.000
_cell.length_c   1.000
_cell.angle_alpha   90.00
_cell.angle_beta   90.00
_cell.angle_gamma   90.00
#
_symmetry.space_group_name_H-M   'P 1'
#
loop_
_entity.id
_entity.type
_entity.pdbx_description
1 polymer ?
#
loop_
_entity_poly.entity_id
_entity_poly.type
_entity_poly.pdbx_seq_one_letter_code
_entity_poly.pdbx_strand_id
1 'polypeptide(L)'
;LTTSLDAVERFGDEEMLTRRTFLGAAGAGLVAGAAGAQPKPDAPSASGPRKKMAVITTEWRYHSHAWHMAERFLVGYPIDGRWHRPPFDVVGAYVDQHPENDLSRKRSAEFGFPLFPTVADALRCGGKEMAVDAVLIIGEHGKYPRSEYGQTKYPRYEFFKQVTDVFRKDGRVVPVFNDKHLSWKWEWAKEMVDISRELKIPFLAGSSLPVTWRMPSVEMPYGAEVEEILGIGYGGVDSYDFHALETIQCMAERRKGGETGVAAIRGIRGASVWKAMEAGRWEAGGWDPRLFEACLSRTHTLAQPPTFSDRYPNPEQIREWVKDPVAYRIEYNDGTRATMLLMNGLVTDFTFAARLKGQAEPLSTLFYLPPNPNVVYSAMLMSKAEELFLTGRPPYPIERTLLTTGLVEACVRSLGTGQAHIETPQL
;
A
#
# COMPACT_ATOMS: atom_id res chain seq x y z
N LEU A 1 49.17 -25.75 -38.41
CA LEU A 1 49.54 -24.54 -39.15
C LEU A 1 48.69 -23.40 -38.56
N THR A 2 49.12 -22.82 -37.50
CA THR A 2 49.89 -21.60 -37.16
C THR A 2 49.51 -20.33 -37.94
N THR A 3 49.34 -19.32 -37.12
CA THR A 3 49.41 -17.84 -37.32
C THR A 3 48.08 -17.18 -37.74
N SER A 4 47.66 -16.05 -37.18
CA SER A 4 48.34 -15.08 -36.32
C SER A 4 47.25 -14.19 -35.65
N LEU A 5 47.46 -13.89 -34.40
CA LEU A 5 46.95 -12.70 -33.69
C LEU A 5 47.57 -11.45 -34.36
N ASP A 6 46.80 -10.40 -34.43
CA ASP A 6 47.16 -8.99 -34.36
C ASP A 6 46.34 -8.12 -35.30
N ALA A 7 45.38 -7.44 -34.76
CA ALA A 7 44.99 -6.06 -35.12
C ALA A 7 43.96 -5.51 -34.11
N VAL A 8 44.45 -5.12 -32.95
CA VAL A 8 43.74 -4.11 -32.11
C VAL A 8 44.48 -2.81 -32.38
N GLU A 9 43.98 -2.02 -33.32
CA GLU A 9 44.38 -0.64 -33.46
C GLU A 9 43.47 0.27 -32.62
N ARG A 10 44.10 0.83 -31.64
CA ARG A 10 44.04 2.16 -31.06
C ARG A 10 42.95 3.06 -31.66
N PHE A 11 41.94 3.40 -30.86
CA PHE A 11 41.30 4.67 -30.91
C PHE A 11 41.65 5.47 -29.63
N GLY A 12 42.04 6.71 -29.88
CA GLY A 12 42.75 7.58 -29.00
C GLY A 12 42.03 8.00 -27.74
N ASP A 13 42.88 8.41 -26.82
CA ASP A 13 42.60 9.14 -25.62
C ASP A 13 41.82 10.44 -25.95
N GLU A 14 40.53 10.46 -25.63
CA GLU A 14 39.81 11.70 -25.39
C GLU A 14 39.45 11.77 -23.89
N GLU A 15 39.89 12.83 -23.33
CA GLU A 15 39.95 13.23 -21.93
C GLU A 15 38.68 12.92 -21.14
N MET A 16 38.80 12.01 -20.19
CA MET A 16 37.93 12.02 -19.03
C MET A 16 38.22 13.25 -18.18
N LEU A 17 37.41 14.28 -18.36
CA LEU A 17 37.34 15.39 -17.43
C LEU A 17 36.84 14.91 -16.06
N THR A 18 37.80 14.51 -15.23
CA THR A 18 37.51 14.16 -13.84
C THR A 18 37.08 15.42 -13.10
N ARG A 19 36.02 15.25 -12.25
CA ARG A 19 35.48 16.25 -11.31
C ARG A 19 36.50 16.88 -10.33
N ARG A 20 37.79 16.81 -10.60
CA ARG A 20 38.88 17.28 -9.73
C ARG A 20 39.51 18.58 -10.15
N THR A 21 39.13 19.19 -11.26
CA THR A 21 39.80 20.41 -11.77
C THR A 21 39.03 21.71 -11.49
N PHE A 22 38.05 21.73 -10.59
CA PHE A 22 37.34 22.96 -10.22
C PHE A 22 37.58 23.44 -8.77
N LEU A 23 38.62 22.94 -8.12
CA LEU A 23 39.00 23.40 -6.78
C LEU A 23 40.51 23.74 -6.72
N GLY A 24 40.87 24.86 -7.33
CA GLY A 24 42.22 25.37 -7.26
C GLY A 24 42.28 26.87 -7.50
N ALA A 25 41.84 27.66 -6.55
CA ALA A 25 42.36 28.98 -6.21
C ALA A 25 41.39 29.75 -5.29
N ALA A 26 41.50 29.56 -3.97
CA ALA A 26 41.23 30.63 -3.00
C ALA A 26 41.72 30.19 -1.61
N GLY A 27 42.69 30.80 -1.12
CA GLY A 27 43.14 31.23 0.20
C GLY A 27 42.82 30.39 1.42
N ALA A 28 43.87 29.94 2.09
CA ALA A 28 43.87 29.44 3.45
C ALA A 28 43.26 30.47 4.43
N GLY A 29 42.20 30.04 5.12
CA GLY A 29 41.62 30.69 6.27
C GLY A 29 41.08 29.64 7.21
N LEU A 30 41.88 29.23 8.20
CA LEU A 30 41.42 28.40 9.32
C LEU A 30 40.40 29.20 10.14
N VAL A 31 39.11 28.85 10.04
CA VAL A 31 38.13 29.20 11.07
C VAL A 31 37.49 27.90 11.52
N ALA A 32 37.81 27.51 12.76
CA ALA A 32 37.09 26.50 13.50
C ALA A 32 35.65 27.04 13.75
N GLY A 33 34.72 26.68 12.90
CA GLY A 33 33.30 27.01 13.02
C GLY A 33 32.56 25.83 13.61
N ALA A 34 31.90 26.02 14.75
CA ALA A 34 30.95 25.14 15.38
C ALA A 34 30.00 24.56 14.34
N ALA A 35 29.71 23.26 14.45
CA ALA A 35 28.66 22.60 13.67
C ALA A 35 27.31 23.26 14.00
N GLY A 36 27.01 24.34 13.29
CA GLY A 36 25.72 25.01 13.33
C GLY A 36 24.68 24.09 12.70
N ALA A 37 23.64 23.79 13.46
CA ALA A 37 22.43 23.17 12.95
C ALA A 37 21.97 23.91 11.69
N GLN A 38 21.79 23.21 10.58
CA GLN A 38 21.25 23.82 9.38
C GLN A 38 19.90 24.45 9.71
N PRO A 39 19.62 25.68 9.28
CA PRO A 39 18.31 26.29 9.50
C PRO A 39 17.26 25.40 8.83
N LYS A 40 16.21 25.07 9.60
CA LYS A 40 15.02 24.39 9.04
C LYS A 40 14.51 25.26 7.89
N PRO A 41 14.27 24.69 6.69
CA PRO A 41 13.63 25.47 5.63
C PRO A 41 12.29 25.96 6.12
N ASP A 42 12.07 27.27 6.14
CA ASP A 42 10.79 27.89 6.43
C ASP A 42 9.81 27.50 5.31
N ALA A 43 9.01 26.45 5.56
CA ALA A 43 7.86 26.15 4.73
C ALA A 43 6.80 27.23 4.98
N PRO A 44 6.08 27.71 3.94
CA PRO A 44 4.97 28.65 4.14
C PRO A 44 3.98 28.06 5.14
N SER A 45 3.82 28.70 6.29
CA SER A 45 2.87 28.30 7.31
C SER A 45 1.45 28.46 6.73
N ALA A 46 0.65 27.41 6.76
CA ALA A 46 -0.78 27.54 6.60
C ALA A 46 -1.24 28.58 7.66
N SER A 47 -1.90 29.65 7.21
CA SER A 47 -2.35 30.76 8.07
C SER A 47 -3.54 30.33 8.94
N GLY A 48 -3.27 29.60 10.02
CA GLY A 48 -4.28 29.14 10.99
C GLY A 48 -3.64 28.32 12.11
N PRO A 49 -4.35 28.16 13.25
CA PRO A 49 -3.87 27.31 14.34
C PRO A 49 -3.75 25.86 13.84
N ARG A 50 -2.59 25.24 14.10
CA ARG A 50 -2.34 23.84 13.74
C ARG A 50 -3.25 22.92 14.56
N LYS A 51 -3.78 21.90 13.91
CA LYS A 51 -4.61 20.88 14.55
C LYS A 51 -3.74 19.83 15.23
N LYS A 52 -4.30 19.17 16.23
CA LYS A 52 -3.60 18.15 17.04
C LYS A 52 -3.96 16.75 16.57
N MET A 53 -3.00 15.86 16.48
CA MET A 53 -3.27 14.45 16.16
C MET A 53 -2.53 13.49 17.09
N ALA A 54 -3.14 12.32 17.31
CA ALA A 54 -2.52 11.18 17.96
C ALA A 54 -2.14 10.12 16.95
N VAL A 55 -1.01 9.46 17.19
CA VAL A 55 -0.54 8.27 16.43
C VAL A 55 -0.66 7.05 17.33
N ILE A 56 -1.39 6.03 16.88
CA ILE A 56 -1.56 4.74 17.54
C ILE A 56 -0.93 3.68 16.65
N THR A 57 0.15 3.06 17.10
CA THR A 57 0.89 2.12 16.25
C THR A 57 1.40 0.89 17.01
N THR A 58 1.64 -0.18 16.26
CA THR A 58 2.23 -1.41 16.79
C THR A 58 3.72 -1.25 17.08
N GLU A 59 4.49 -0.72 16.14
CA GLU A 59 5.93 -0.42 16.31
C GLU A 59 6.36 0.73 15.40
N TRP A 60 7.44 1.40 15.75
CA TRP A 60 7.99 2.50 14.96
C TRP A 60 9.48 2.29 14.72
N ARG A 61 9.83 1.67 13.62
CA ARG A 61 11.23 1.39 13.22
C ARG A 61 11.44 1.72 11.75
N TYR A 62 12.68 1.70 11.30
CA TYR A 62 13.00 1.89 9.87
C TYR A 62 12.21 0.89 8.99
N HIS A 63 11.61 1.38 7.93
CA HIS A 63 10.68 0.66 7.03
C HIS A 63 9.42 0.10 7.70
N SER A 64 9.06 0.48 8.93
CA SER A 64 7.71 0.22 9.43
C SER A 64 6.69 1.17 8.85
N HIS A 65 5.41 0.83 8.92
CA HIS A 65 4.36 1.69 8.43
C HIS A 65 4.27 3.02 9.20
N ALA A 66 4.58 3.05 10.49
CA ALA A 66 4.70 4.31 11.23
C ALA A 66 5.80 5.22 10.66
N TRP A 67 6.94 4.65 10.27
CA TRP A 67 8.00 5.37 9.59
C TRP A 67 7.56 5.88 8.21
N HIS A 68 6.79 5.07 7.46
CA HIS A 68 6.26 5.49 6.15
C HIS A 68 5.22 6.62 6.27
N MET A 69 4.30 6.53 7.23
CA MET A 69 3.06 7.32 7.28
C MET A 69 3.12 8.42 8.33
N ALA A 70 3.38 8.08 9.61
CA ALA A 70 3.35 9.06 10.68
C ALA A 70 4.42 10.14 10.49
N GLU A 71 5.60 9.79 9.97
CA GLU A 71 6.65 10.76 9.70
C GLU A 71 6.28 11.78 8.62
N ARG A 72 5.28 11.52 7.76
CA ARG A 72 4.75 12.52 6.82
C ARG A 72 4.14 13.72 7.54
N PHE A 73 3.56 13.51 8.72
CA PHE A 73 3.04 14.58 9.57
C PHE A 73 4.14 15.28 10.40
N LEU A 74 5.29 14.63 10.61
CA LEU A 74 6.43 15.23 11.32
C LEU A 74 7.31 16.09 10.39
N VAL A 75 7.65 15.56 9.21
CA VAL A 75 8.62 16.20 8.30
C VAL A 75 7.99 16.76 7.02
N GLY A 76 6.71 16.47 6.78
CA GLY A 76 6.04 16.79 5.53
C GLY A 76 6.34 15.80 4.40
N TYR A 77 5.88 16.15 3.19
CA TYR A 77 6.01 15.31 2.00
C TYR A 77 5.92 16.12 0.71
N PRO A 78 6.50 15.63 -0.40
CA PRO A 78 6.39 16.29 -1.69
C PRO A 78 5.01 16.05 -2.31
N ILE A 79 4.34 17.11 -2.74
CA ILE A 79 3.10 17.06 -3.52
C ILE A 79 3.00 18.31 -4.40
N ASP A 80 2.51 18.17 -5.62
CA ASP A 80 2.29 19.27 -6.57
C ASP A 80 3.53 20.16 -6.78
N GLY A 81 4.70 19.53 -6.89
CA GLY A 81 5.98 20.21 -7.15
C GLY A 81 6.54 21.02 -5.99
N ARG A 82 6.02 20.85 -4.77
CA ARG A 82 6.48 21.55 -3.56
C ARG A 82 6.58 20.62 -2.36
N TRP A 83 7.34 21.03 -1.35
CA TRP A 83 7.35 20.36 -0.06
C TRP A 83 6.19 20.85 0.80
N HIS A 84 5.22 19.98 1.04
CA HIS A 84 4.03 20.28 1.82
C HIS A 84 4.23 19.88 3.29
N ARG A 85 3.81 20.73 4.20
CA ARG A 85 3.71 20.41 5.63
C ARG A 85 2.25 20.37 6.03
N PRO A 86 1.72 19.20 6.42
CA PRO A 86 0.36 19.09 6.93
C PRO A 86 0.14 20.04 8.11
N PRO A 87 -1.04 20.70 8.21
CA PRO A 87 -1.34 21.61 9.30
C PRO A 87 -1.74 20.86 10.60
N PHE A 88 -1.01 19.80 10.90
CA PHE A 88 -1.20 18.96 12.08
C PHE A 88 0.09 18.85 12.87
N ASP A 89 -0.05 18.89 14.21
CA ASP A 89 1.00 18.55 15.15
C ASP A 89 0.71 17.18 15.76
N VAL A 90 1.67 16.27 15.70
CA VAL A 90 1.62 15.05 16.49
C VAL A 90 1.85 15.44 17.93
N VAL A 91 0.82 15.32 18.79
CA VAL A 91 0.86 15.75 20.20
C VAL A 91 0.90 14.58 21.17
N GLY A 92 0.84 13.35 20.67
CA GLY A 92 0.94 12.15 21.46
C GLY A 92 1.01 10.91 20.57
N ALA A 93 1.71 9.89 21.06
CA ALA A 93 1.71 8.59 20.42
C ALA A 93 1.61 7.46 21.45
N TYR A 94 0.91 6.39 21.06
CA TYR A 94 0.94 5.07 21.67
C TYR A 94 1.70 4.13 20.76
N VAL A 95 2.68 3.41 21.29
CA VAL A 95 3.48 2.41 20.58
C VAL A 95 3.42 1.12 21.38
N ASP A 96 2.85 0.06 20.78
CA ASP A 96 2.57 -1.19 21.47
C ASP A 96 3.83 -2.03 21.75
N GLN A 97 4.78 -2.01 20.80
CA GLN A 97 6.02 -2.77 20.91
C GLN A 97 7.23 -1.89 20.58
N HIS A 98 8.31 -2.10 21.35
CA HIS A 98 9.58 -1.40 21.17
C HIS A 98 10.70 -2.40 20.87
N PRO A 99 10.90 -2.79 19.58
CA PRO A 99 12.01 -3.65 19.20
C PRO A 99 13.37 -2.95 19.42
N GLU A 100 14.47 -3.68 19.33
CA GLU A 100 15.83 -3.14 19.52
C GLU A 100 16.13 -1.93 18.62
N ASN A 101 15.59 -1.94 17.39
CA ASN A 101 15.74 -0.87 16.41
C ASN A 101 14.58 0.16 16.45
N ASP A 102 13.86 0.28 17.58
CA ASP A 102 12.79 1.25 17.77
C ASP A 102 13.27 2.69 17.58
N LEU A 103 12.52 3.47 16.82
CA LEU A 103 12.75 4.89 16.56
C LEU A 103 11.78 5.81 17.31
N SER A 104 10.75 5.28 17.96
CA SER A 104 9.68 6.09 18.55
C SER A 104 10.21 7.09 19.59
N ARG A 105 11.12 6.64 20.47
CA ARG A 105 11.74 7.51 21.48
C ARG A 105 12.60 8.61 20.88
N LYS A 106 13.35 8.28 19.80
CA LYS A 106 14.14 9.26 19.07
C LYS A 106 13.24 10.30 18.40
N ARG A 107 12.15 9.87 17.76
CA ARG A 107 11.18 10.78 17.13
C ARG A 107 10.45 11.63 18.17
N SER A 108 10.08 11.04 19.31
CA SER A 108 9.51 11.77 20.44
C SER A 108 10.43 12.92 20.89
N ALA A 109 11.71 12.63 21.11
CA ALA A 109 12.68 13.63 21.52
C ALA A 109 12.97 14.69 20.43
N GLU A 110 13.07 14.29 19.14
CA GLU A 110 13.39 15.15 18.02
C GLU A 110 12.25 16.13 17.69
N PHE A 111 10.99 15.68 17.79
CA PHE A 111 9.81 16.44 17.39
C PHE A 111 8.97 16.94 18.56
N GLY A 112 9.33 16.60 19.80
CA GLY A 112 8.74 17.16 21.01
C GLY A 112 7.34 16.62 21.36
N PHE A 113 7.00 15.40 20.98
CA PHE A 113 5.73 14.76 21.37
C PHE A 113 5.94 13.65 22.39
N PRO A 114 5.08 13.50 23.43
CA PRO A 114 5.17 12.43 24.41
C PRO A 114 4.73 11.08 23.86
N LEU A 115 5.34 10.00 24.37
CA LEU A 115 4.85 8.63 24.25
C LEU A 115 4.01 8.30 25.48
N PHE A 116 2.82 7.75 25.26
CA PHE A 116 1.88 7.41 26.32
C PHE A 116 1.74 5.90 26.50
N PRO A 117 1.48 5.43 27.72
CA PRO A 117 1.36 4.00 28.01
C PRO A 117 0.04 3.39 27.55
N THR A 118 -0.97 4.20 27.23
CA THR A 118 -2.28 3.72 26.76
C THR A 118 -2.77 4.56 25.60
N VAL A 119 -3.64 3.96 24.77
CA VAL A 119 -4.35 4.67 23.69
C VAL A 119 -5.15 5.86 24.25
N ALA A 120 -5.83 5.68 25.38
CA ALA A 120 -6.62 6.72 26.02
C ALA A 120 -5.77 7.92 26.45
N ASP A 121 -4.60 7.67 27.05
CA ASP A 121 -3.69 8.75 27.44
C ASP A 121 -3.13 9.49 26.22
N ALA A 122 -2.84 8.77 25.11
CA ALA A 122 -2.40 9.39 23.87
C ALA A 122 -3.47 10.34 23.27
N LEU A 123 -4.75 9.94 23.29
CA LEU A 123 -5.85 10.78 22.79
C LEU A 123 -6.12 11.97 23.72
N ARG A 124 -5.88 11.84 25.00
CA ARG A 124 -6.09 12.89 26.02
C ARG A 124 -4.83 13.71 26.31
N CYS A 125 -3.71 13.39 25.68
CA CYS A 125 -2.40 14.01 25.96
C CYS A 125 -2.06 13.99 27.47
N GLY A 126 -2.38 12.89 28.17
CA GLY A 126 -2.23 12.73 29.61
C GLY A 126 -3.27 13.46 30.47
N GLY A 127 -4.24 14.13 29.86
CA GLY A 127 -5.32 14.84 30.56
C GLY A 127 -6.53 13.95 30.85
N LYS A 128 -7.65 14.62 31.23
CA LYS A 128 -8.91 13.93 31.57
C LYS A 128 -9.87 13.78 30.40
N GLU A 129 -9.76 14.62 29.38
CA GLU A 129 -10.64 14.71 28.24
C GLU A 129 -9.85 14.66 26.94
N MET A 130 -10.50 14.26 25.86
CA MET A 130 -9.90 14.15 24.53
C MET A 130 -9.34 15.49 24.04
N ALA A 131 -8.07 15.51 23.67
CA ALA A 131 -7.29 16.69 23.34
C ALA A 131 -6.82 16.76 21.88
N VAL A 132 -7.22 15.79 21.03
CA VAL A 132 -6.79 15.70 19.62
C VAL A 132 -7.93 15.94 18.64
N ASP A 133 -7.61 16.32 17.41
CA ASP A 133 -8.54 16.62 16.33
C ASP A 133 -8.54 15.56 15.22
N ALA A 134 -7.62 14.60 15.29
CA ALA A 134 -7.50 13.47 14.38
C ALA A 134 -6.76 12.30 15.02
N VAL A 135 -7.03 11.07 14.53
CA VAL A 135 -6.33 9.85 14.98
C VAL A 135 -5.81 9.08 13.78
N LEU A 136 -4.53 8.71 13.85
CA LEU A 136 -3.85 7.87 12.87
C LEU A 136 -3.56 6.51 13.50
N ILE A 137 -4.26 5.45 13.06
CA ILE A 137 -4.07 4.07 13.52
C ILE A 137 -3.21 3.32 12.50
N ILE A 138 -2.06 2.79 12.95
CA ILE A 138 -1.11 2.04 12.13
C ILE A 138 -0.83 0.70 12.80
N GLY A 139 -1.68 -0.28 12.54
CA GLY A 139 -1.63 -1.60 13.14
C GLY A 139 -0.92 -2.64 12.26
N GLU A 140 0.31 -2.34 11.83
CA GLU A 140 1.10 -3.22 10.97
C GLU A 140 2.51 -3.39 11.54
N HIS A 141 3.11 -4.55 11.31
CA HIS A 141 4.38 -4.99 11.88
C HIS A 141 4.30 -5.35 13.38
N GLY A 142 5.40 -5.87 13.90
CA GLY A 142 5.47 -6.38 15.27
C GLY A 142 5.26 -7.89 15.37
N LYS A 143 5.39 -8.41 16.58
CA LYS A 143 5.27 -9.84 16.88
C LYS A 143 3.88 -10.13 17.43
N TYR A 144 3.01 -10.68 16.61
CA TYR A 144 1.64 -11.04 16.97
C TYR A 144 1.36 -12.50 16.62
N PRO A 145 0.43 -13.16 17.33
CA PRO A 145 0.04 -14.54 17.03
C PRO A 145 -0.59 -14.64 15.64
N ARG A 146 -0.60 -15.85 15.10
CA ARG A 146 -1.26 -16.15 13.85
C ARG A 146 -2.61 -16.85 14.05
N SER A 147 -3.52 -16.70 13.10
CA SER A 147 -4.75 -17.47 13.00
C SER A 147 -4.45 -18.90 12.55
N GLU A 148 -5.45 -19.76 12.58
CA GLU A 148 -5.38 -21.14 12.05
C GLU A 148 -5.03 -21.20 10.56
N TYR A 149 -5.37 -20.15 9.80
CA TYR A 149 -5.06 -20.03 8.37
C TYR A 149 -3.80 -19.21 8.08
N GLY A 150 -3.03 -18.83 9.13
CA GLY A 150 -1.75 -18.15 9.00
C GLY A 150 -1.79 -16.64 8.95
N GLN A 151 -2.96 -16.00 9.10
CA GLN A 151 -3.08 -14.53 9.16
C GLN A 151 -2.45 -14.00 10.45
N THR A 152 -1.75 -12.89 10.35
CA THR A 152 -1.22 -12.22 11.54
C THR A 152 -2.31 -11.42 12.24
N LYS A 153 -2.54 -11.71 13.51
CA LYS A 153 -3.59 -11.07 14.33
C LYS A 153 -3.13 -9.68 14.80
N TYR A 154 -2.90 -8.77 13.85
CA TYR A 154 -2.59 -7.40 14.17
C TYR A 154 -3.73 -6.71 14.92
N PRO A 155 -3.46 -5.88 15.95
CA PRO A 155 -4.46 -5.35 16.88
C PRO A 155 -5.21 -4.12 16.33
N ARG A 156 -5.53 -4.08 15.03
CA ARG A 156 -6.22 -2.94 14.39
C ARG A 156 -7.62 -2.73 14.96
N TYR A 157 -8.36 -3.83 15.14
CA TYR A 157 -9.67 -3.79 15.76
C TYR A 157 -9.60 -3.33 17.22
N GLU A 158 -8.67 -3.89 17.99
CA GLU A 158 -8.47 -3.55 19.40
C GLU A 158 -8.06 -2.09 19.59
N PHE A 159 -7.22 -1.55 18.71
CA PHE A 159 -6.86 -0.12 18.71
C PHE A 159 -8.07 0.75 18.38
N PHE A 160 -8.81 0.39 17.34
CA PHE A 160 -10.03 1.12 16.97
C PHE A 160 -11.06 1.11 18.09
N LYS A 161 -11.28 -0.02 18.77
CA LYS A 161 -12.18 -0.11 19.92
C LYS A 161 -11.75 0.79 21.05
N GLN A 162 -10.46 0.79 21.44
CA GLN A 162 -9.94 1.67 22.46
C GLN A 162 -10.12 3.16 22.10
N VAL A 163 -9.92 3.53 20.83
CA VAL A 163 -10.18 4.90 20.33
C VAL A 163 -11.65 5.25 20.48
N THR A 164 -12.54 4.37 20.03
CA THR A 164 -14.00 4.64 20.08
C THR A 164 -14.58 4.61 21.49
N ASP A 165 -13.99 3.86 22.41
CA ASP A 165 -14.34 3.90 23.84
C ASP A 165 -14.00 5.25 24.46
N VAL A 166 -12.89 5.88 24.06
CA VAL A 166 -12.59 7.27 24.47
C VAL A 166 -13.60 8.22 23.86
N PHE A 167 -13.98 8.07 22.59
CA PHE A 167 -15.00 8.92 21.95
C PHE A 167 -16.34 8.86 22.68
N ARG A 168 -16.81 7.66 23.05
CA ARG A 168 -18.04 7.48 23.82
C ARG A 168 -17.95 8.10 25.20
N LYS A 169 -16.84 7.87 25.91
CA LYS A 169 -16.64 8.34 27.27
C LYS A 169 -16.53 9.87 27.36
N ASP A 170 -15.84 10.50 26.41
CA ASP A 170 -15.54 11.93 26.44
C ASP A 170 -16.57 12.74 25.62
N GLY A 171 -17.53 12.07 24.95
CA GLY A 171 -18.58 12.71 24.16
C GLY A 171 -18.09 13.50 22.94
N ARG A 172 -16.87 13.20 22.45
CA ARG A 172 -16.24 13.88 21.32
C ARG A 172 -15.74 12.88 20.29
N VAL A 173 -16.07 13.12 19.02
CA VAL A 173 -15.67 12.31 17.88
C VAL A 173 -14.77 13.12 16.96
N VAL A 174 -13.72 12.50 16.43
CA VAL A 174 -12.80 13.09 15.45
C VAL A 174 -12.55 12.13 14.29
N PRO A 175 -12.07 12.60 13.12
CA PRO A 175 -11.71 11.73 12.01
C PRO A 175 -10.65 10.71 12.38
N VAL A 176 -10.79 9.50 11.83
CA VAL A 176 -9.86 8.37 12.03
C VAL A 176 -9.39 7.84 10.70
N PHE A 177 -8.09 7.65 10.55
CA PHE A 177 -7.50 6.85 9.48
C PHE A 177 -6.96 5.55 10.08
N ASN A 178 -7.23 4.41 9.40
CA ASN A 178 -6.68 3.10 9.72
C ASN A 178 -5.86 2.54 8.55
N ASP A 179 -4.62 2.18 8.81
CA ASP A 179 -3.71 1.63 7.81
C ASP A 179 -4.12 0.22 7.36
N LYS A 180 -4.10 0.00 6.04
CA LYS A 180 -4.42 -1.25 5.34
C LYS A 180 -5.84 -1.77 5.59
N HIS A 181 -6.01 -3.11 5.63
CA HIS A 181 -7.29 -3.74 5.92
C HIS A 181 -7.73 -3.52 7.37
N LEU A 182 -9.03 -3.56 7.59
CA LEU A 182 -9.61 -3.18 8.88
C LEU A 182 -9.27 -4.17 9.99
N SER A 183 -9.33 -5.48 9.69
CA SER A 183 -9.00 -6.54 10.63
C SER A 183 -8.64 -7.82 9.90
N TRP A 184 -8.00 -8.77 10.58
CA TRP A 184 -7.77 -10.12 10.10
C TRP A 184 -9.04 -10.99 10.13
N LYS A 185 -10.16 -10.49 10.71
CA LYS A 185 -11.44 -11.16 10.85
C LYS A 185 -12.56 -10.28 10.34
N TRP A 186 -13.41 -10.84 9.45
CA TRP A 186 -14.51 -10.12 8.81
C TRP A 186 -15.48 -9.47 9.80
N GLU A 187 -15.94 -10.22 10.81
CA GLU A 187 -16.90 -9.72 11.78
C GLU A 187 -16.38 -8.49 12.53
N TRP A 188 -15.09 -8.46 12.83
CA TRP A 188 -14.46 -7.32 13.48
C TRP A 188 -14.31 -6.12 12.54
N ALA A 189 -13.98 -6.39 11.29
CA ALA A 189 -13.92 -5.33 10.27
C ALA A 189 -15.30 -4.69 10.07
N LYS A 190 -16.34 -5.53 9.98
CA LYS A 190 -17.73 -5.06 9.88
C LYS A 190 -18.14 -4.26 11.11
N GLU A 191 -17.83 -4.72 12.31
CA GLU A 191 -18.11 -4.01 13.55
C GLU A 191 -17.41 -2.63 13.58
N MET A 192 -16.17 -2.51 13.10
CA MET A 192 -15.50 -1.22 12.99
C MET A 192 -16.27 -0.25 12.11
N VAL A 193 -16.77 -0.71 10.96
CA VAL A 193 -17.58 0.11 10.06
C VAL A 193 -18.94 0.47 10.70
N ASP A 194 -19.60 -0.49 11.35
CA ASP A 194 -20.88 -0.25 12.02
C ASP A 194 -20.73 0.78 13.16
N ILE A 195 -19.69 0.67 13.98
CA ILE A 195 -19.37 1.67 15.03
C ILE A 195 -19.06 3.03 14.41
N SER A 196 -18.33 3.06 13.29
CA SER A 196 -18.04 4.34 12.63
C SER A 196 -19.31 5.06 12.16
N ARG A 197 -20.30 4.31 11.70
CA ARG A 197 -21.61 4.83 11.31
C ARG A 197 -22.45 5.26 12.52
N GLU A 198 -22.50 4.42 13.56
CA GLU A 198 -23.19 4.72 14.83
C GLU A 198 -22.73 6.04 15.42
N LEU A 199 -21.40 6.19 15.56
CA LEU A 199 -20.78 7.37 16.15
C LEU A 199 -20.57 8.53 15.17
N LYS A 200 -20.89 8.32 13.88
CA LYS A 200 -20.66 9.29 12.79
C LYS A 200 -19.19 9.70 12.68
N ILE A 201 -18.29 8.74 12.83
CA ILE A 201 -16.85 8.96 12.69
C ILE A 201 -16.53 9.14 11.21
N PRO A 202 -15.92 10.25 10.77
CA PRO A 202 -15.28 10.31 9.47
C PRO A 202 -14.14 9.27 9.42
N PHE A 203 -14.36 8.17 8.67
CA PHE A 203 -13.49 7.00 8.72
C PHE A 203 -12.94 6.65 7.35
N LEU A 204 -11.64 6.51 7.25
CA LEU A 204 -10.92 6.10 6.05
C LEU A 204 -9.95 4.99 6.40
N ALA A 205 -9.85 3.99 5.55
CA ALA A 205 -8.84 2.94 5.63
C ALA A 205 -8.37 2.54 4.23
N GLY A 206 -7.25 1.83 4.14
CA GLY A 206 -6.72 1.31 2.89
C GLY A 206 -5.23 1.51 2.74
N SER A 207 -4.72 1.22 1.55
CA SER A 207 -3.31 1.35 1.21
C SER A 207 -3.04 2.45 0.16
N SER A 208 -1.76 2.62 -0.17
CA SER A 208 -1.33 3.60 -1.18
C SER A 208 -1.78 3.25 -2.60
N LEU A 209 -2.05 1.98 -2.92
CA LEU A 209 -2.27 1.53 -4.30
C LEU A 209 -3.44 2.25 -4.98
N PRO A 210 -4.64 2.35 -4.37
CA PRO A 210 -5.77 3.04 -5.01
C PRO A 210 -5.52 4.53 -5.30
N VAL A 211 -4.60 5.16 -4.57
CA VAL A 211 -4.36 6.61 -4.62
C VAL A 211 -3.02 7.01 -5.22
N THR A 212 -2.18 6.04 -5.60
CA THR A 212 -0.91 6.27 -6.30
C THR A 212 -1.11 6.51 -7.79
N TRP A 213 -0.02 6.79 -8.51
CA TRP A 213 -0.04 7.09 -9.95
C TRP A 213 -0.37 5.86 -10.80
N ARG A 214 -0.92 6.10 -11.99
CA ARG A 214 -1.11 5.11 -13.05
C ARG A 214 -0.12 5.36 -14.18
N MET A 215 0.49 4.29 -14.71
CA MET A 215 1.38 4.37 -15.87
C MET A 215 0.98 3.33 -16.94
N PRO A 216 0.39 3.75 -18.05
CA PRO A 216 -0.06 5.10 -18.36
C PRO A 216 -1.17 5.59 -17.42
N SER A 217 -1.44 6.90 -17.42
CA SER A 217 -2.48 7.53 -16.59
C SER A 217 -3.87 7.12 -17.11
N VAL A 218 -4.27 5.89 -16.78
CA VAL A 218 -5.52 5.27 -17.21
C VAL A 218 -6.31 4.83 -15.98
N GLU A 219 -7.57 5.18 -15.95
CA GLU A 219 -8.55 4.74 -14.96
C GLU A 219 -9.70 4.00 -15.66
N MET A 220 -10.34 3.08 -14.96
CA MET A 220 -11.58 2.48 -15.44
C MET A 220 -12.62 3.58 -15.69
N PRO A 221 -13.19 3.70 -16.90
CA PRO A 221 -14.27 4.65 -17.13
C PRO A 221 -15.49 4.34 -16.25
N TYR A 222 -16.12 5.37 -15.70
CA TYR A 222 -17.37 5.16 -14.97
C TYR A 222 -18.45 4.59 -15.89
N GLY A 223 -19.15 3.56 -15.43
CA GLY A 223 -20.18 2.88 -16.19
C GLY A 223 -19.66 1.92 -17.26
N ALA A 224 -18.37 1.58 -17.27
CA ALA A 224 -17.79 0.60 -18.21
C ALA A 224 -18.46 -0.77 -18.07
N GLU A 225 -18.84 -1.40 -19.16
CA GLU A 225 -19.27 -2.79 -19.20
C GLU A 225 -18.03 -3.70 -19.17
N VAL A 226 -17.72 -4.22 -17.98
CA VAL A 226 -16.54 -5.04 -17.72
C VAL A 226 -16.92 -6.51 -17.80
N GLU A 227 -16.14 -7.30 -18.53
CA GLU A 227 -16.34 -8.76 -18.66
C GLU A 227 -15.41 -9.56 -17.77
N GLU A 228 -14.12 -9.20 -17.74
CA GLU A 228 -13.11 -9.89 -16.97
C GLU A 228 -11.99 -8.93 -16.55
N ILE A 229 -11.48 -9.12 -15.34
CA ILE A 229 -10.39 -8.35 -14.75
C ILE A 229 -9.26 -9.28 -14.35
N LEU A 230 -8.00 -8.82 -14.47
CA LEU A 230 -6.84 -9.47 -13.94
C LEU A 230 -5.90 -8.45 -13.30
N GLY A 231 -5.42 -8.76 -12.09
CA GLY A 231 -4.40 -7.99 -11.41
C GLY A 231 -3.21 -8.89 -11.08
N ILE A 232 -2.00 -8.41 -11.33
CA ILE A 232 -0.75 -9.10 -10.93
C ILE A 232 -0.06 -8.26 -9.87
N GLY A 233 0.41 -8.91 -8.82
CA GLY A 233 1.24 -8.34 -7.78
C GLY A 233 2.26 -9.36 -7.28
N TYR A 234 2.89 -9.02 -6.17
CA TYR A 234 3.91 -9.83 -5.52
C TYR A 234 3.74 -9.77 -3.99
N GLY A 235 4.61 -10.45 -3.26
CA GLY A 235 4.63 -10.45 -1.80
C GLY A 235 3.84 -11.59 -1.18
N GLY A 236 3.51 -11.45 0.09
CA GLY A 236 2.87 -12.49 0.89
C GLY A 236 1.36 -12.46 0.86
N VAL A 237 0.78 -13.60 1.14
CA VAL A 237 -0.63 -13.74 1.54
C VAL A 237 -0.82 -13.09 2.91
N ASP A 238 -1.98 -12.50 3.17
CA ASP A 238 -2.35 -11.72 4.37
C ASP A 238 -1.53 -10.41 4.54
N SER A 239 -0.94 -9.93 3.45
CA SER A 239 -0.13 -8.71 3.47
C SER A 239 -0.16 -7.96 2.14
N TYR A 240 0.44 -8.52 1.10
CA TYR A 240 0.53 -7.90 -0.22
C TYR A 240 -0.65 -8.25 -1.13
N ASP A 241 -1.33 -9.36 -0.88
CA ASP A 241 -2.59 -9.72 -1.54
C ASP A 241 -3.68 -8.65 -1.31
N PHE A 242 -3.73 -8.04 -0.13
CA PHE A 242 -4.60 -6.90 0.13
C PHE A 242 -4.33 -5.75 -0.85
N HIS A 243 -3.05 -5.43 -1.09
CA HIS A 243 -2.66 -4.40 -2.06
C HIS A 243 -3.10 -4.75 -3.48
N ALA A 244 -2.86 -5.99 -3.91
CA ALA A 244 -3.27 -6.46 -5.23
C ALA A 244 -4.80 -6.47 -5.39
N LEU A 245 -5.56 -6.81 -4.35
CA LEU A 245 -7.01 -6.72 -4.34
C LEU A 245 -7.51 -5.28 -4.41
N GLU A 246 -6.84 -4.34 -3.74
CA GLU A 246 -7.19 -2.92 -3.84
C GLU A 246 -6.93 -2.33 -5.22
N THR A 247 -5.91 -2.81 -5.98
CA THR A 247 -5.72 -2.39 -7.38
C THR A 247 -6.88 -2.83 -8.26
N ILE A 248 -7.42 -4.02 -8.01
CA ILE A 248 -8.60 -4.53 -8.72
C ILE A 248 -9.84 -3.74 -8.29
N GLN A 249 -10.07 -3.61 -6.99
CA GLN A 249 -11.31 -3.07 -6.45
C GLN A 249 -11.53 -1.60 -6.80
N CYS A 250 -10.50 -0.74 -6.68
CA CYS A 250 -10.63 0.68 -7.02
C CYS A 250 -10.95 0.94 -8.50
N MET A 251 -10.67 -0.03 -9.37
CA MET A 251 -11.04 -0.02 -10.78
C MET A 251 -12.41 -0.66 -10.99
N ALA A 252 -12.65 -1.84 -10.39
CA ALA A 252 -13.89 -2.60 -10.54
C ALA A 252 -15.13 -1.85 -10.05
N GLU A 253 -15.05 -1.08 -8.98
CA GLU A 253 -16.19 -0.33 -8.43
C GLU A 253 -16.69 0.80 -9.35
N ARG A 254 -15.94 1.13 -10.40
CA ARG A 254 -16.32 2.14 -11.42
C ARG A 254 -17.13 1.56 -12.58
N ARG A 255 -17.29 0.22 -12.63
CA ARG A 255 -18.03 -0.47 -13.68
C ARG A 255 -19.52 -0.11 -13.70
N LYS A 256 -20.22 -0.49 -14.74
CA LYS A 256 -21.66 -0.32 -14.84
C LYS A 256 -22.38 -0.98 -13.66
N GLY A 257 -23.21 -0.21 -12.98
CA GLY A 257 -23.88 -0.64 -11.74
C GLY A 257 -23.08 -0.37 -10.47
N GLY A 258 -21.79 -0.01 -10.56
CA GLY A 258 -20.94 0.27 -9.39
C GLY A 258 -20.53 -1.00 -8.65
N GLU A 259 -20.34 -0.89 -7.33
CA GLU A 259 -20.04 -2.06 -6.50
C GLU A 259 -21.31 -2.85 -6.20
N THR A 260 -21.26 -4.17 -6.42
CA THR A 260 -22.41 -5.08 -6.30
C THR A 260 -22.22 -6.18 -5.26
N GLY A 261 -21.05 -6.23 -4.62
CA GLY A 261 -20.64 -7.32 -3.75
C GLY A 261 -20.09 -8.52 -4.50
N VAL A 262 -19.62 -9.50 -3.76
CA VAL A 262 -18.96 -10.71 -4.26
C VAL A 262 -19.77 -11.95 -3.90
N ALA A 263 -20.19 -12.69 -4.92
CA ALA A 263 -20.96 -13.93 -4.75
C ALA A 263 -20.11 -15.07 -4.21
N ALA A 264 -18.91 -15.24 -4.76
CA ALA A 264 -18.03 -16.35 -4.39
C ALA A 264 -16.55 -16.03 -4.70
N ILE A 265 -15.68 -16.76 -4.00
CA ILE A 265 -14.24 -16.73 -4.22
C ILE A 265 -13.63 -18.13 -4.25
N ARG A 266 -12.46 -18.25 -4.86
CA ARG A 266 -11.60 -19.42 -4.74
C ARG A 266 -10.13 -19.01 -4.75
N GLY A 267 -9.43 -19.29 -3.64
CA GLY A 267 -7.97 -19.22 -3.56
C GLY A 267 -7.33 -20.49 -4.08
N ILE A 268 -6.35 -20.39 -4.98
CA ILE A 268 -5.54 -21.50 -5.48
C ILE A 268 -4.06 -21.20 -5.37
N ARG A 269 -3.23 -22.25 -5.23
CA ARG A 269 -1.78 -22.11 -5.04
C ARG A 269 -0.99 -23.20 -5.78
N GLY A 270 0.24 -22.88 -6.16
CA GLY A 270 1.19 -23.84 -6.73
C GLY A 270 0.71 -24.45 -8.03
N ALA A 271 0.69 -25.79 -8.13
CA ALA A 271 0.31 -26.52 -9.35
C ALA A 271 -1.10 -26.17 -9.85
N SER A 272 -2.03 -25.80 -8.97
CA SER A 272 -3.39 -25.40 -9.35
C SER A 272 -3.40 -24.08 -10.15
N VAL A 273 -2.47 -23.16 -9.85
CA VAL A 273 -2.33 -21.90 -10.59
C VAL A 273 -1.84 -22.17 -12.01
N TRP A 274 -0.87 -23.09 -12.18
CA TRP A 274 -0.37 -23.48 -13.51
C TRP A 274 -1.45 -24.14 -14.36
N LYS A 275 -2.27 -25.02 -13.77
CA LYS A 275 -3.41 -25.63 -14.46
C LYS A 275 -4.46 -24.56 -14.88
N ALA A 276 -4.70 -23.57 -14.01
CA ALA A 276 -5.60 -22.48 -14.34
C ALA A 276 -5.05 -21.61 -15.48
N MET A 277 -3.73 -21.32 -15.50
CA MET A 277 -3.07 -20.59 -16.56
C MET A 277 -3.18 -21.35 -17.91
N GLU A 278 -2.96 -22.66 -17.91
CA GLU A 278 -3.11 -23.51 -19.10
C GLU A 278 -4.55 -23.59 -19.61
N ALA A 279 -5.52 -23.52 -18.74
CA ALA A 279 -6.94 -23.53 -19.10
C ALA A 279 -7.36 -22.34 -19.96
N GLY A 280 -6.70 -21.18 -19.79
CA GLY A 280 -6.76 -20.02 -20.68
C GLY A 280 -8.14 -19.32 -20.78
N ARG A 281 -9.11 -19.67 -19.93
CA ARG A 281 -10.43 -19.04 -19.88
C ARG A 281 -11.13 -19.31 -18.54
N TRP A 282 -12.01 -18.39 -18.16
CA TRP A 282 -12.71 -18.46 -16.88
C TRP A 282 -13.52 -19.75 -16.68
N GLU A 283 -14.31 -20.15 -17.67
CA GLU A 283 -15.21 -21.31 -17.60
C GLU A 283 -14.46 -22.64 -17.45
N ALA A 284 -13.21 -22.68 -17.89
CA ALA A 284 -12.31 -23.83 -17.72
C ALA A 284 -11.48 -23.79 -16.42
N GLY A 285 -11.73 -22.78 -15.57
CA GLY A 285 -11.01 -22.62 -14.30
C GLY A 285 -9.79 -21.69 -14.35
N GLY A 286 -9.53 -21.08 -15.50
CA GLY A 286 -8.40 -20.14 -15.73
C GLY A 286 -8.83 -18.67 -15.83
N TRP A 287 -8.15 -17.93 -16.68
CA TRP A 287 -8.39 -16.52 -17.01
C TRP A 287 -7.99 -16.25 -18.47
N ASP A 288 -8.41 -15.10 -19.02
CA ASP A 288 -8.03 -14.69 -20.39
C ASP A 288 -6.51 -14.42 -20.44
N PRO A 289 -5.72 -15.15 -21.27
CA PRO A 289 -4.28 -14.96 -21.38
C PRO A 289 -3.88 -13.58 -21.88
N ARG A 290 -4.75 -12.87 -22.64
CA ARG A 290 -4.48 -11.52 -23.09
C ARG A 290 -4.46 -10.51 -21.94
N LEU A 291 -5.24 -10.74 -20.86
CA LEU A 291 -5.17 -9.92 -19.67
C LEU A 291 -3.86 -10.12 -18.91
N PHE A 292 -3.38 -11.37 -18.86
CA PHE A 292 -2.08 -11.69 -18.27
C PHE A 292 -0.94 -11.01 -19.06
N GLU A 293 -0.95 -11.13 -20.39
CA GLU A 293 0.00 -10.45 -21.26
C GLU A 293 -0.05 -8.94 -21.10
N ALA A 294 -1.25 -8.34 -21.07
CA ALA A 294 -1.45 -6.91 -20.87
C ALA A 294 -0.87 -6.43 -19.53
N CYS A 295 -1.03 -7.19 -18.44
CA CYS A 295 -0.39 -6.91 -17.15
C CYS A 295 1.14 -6.98 -17.25
N LEU A 296 1.70 -8.04 -17.85
CA LEU A 296 3.16 -8.18 -17.99
C LEU A 296 3.78 -7.11 -18.90
N SER A 297 3.03 -6.61 -19.88
CA SER A 297 3.49 -5.51 -20.73
C SER A 297 3.53 -4.15 -20.02
N ARG A 298 2.90 -4.03 -18.85
CA ARG A 298 2.87 -2.80 -18.03
C ARG A 298 3.86 -2.81 -16.87
N THR A 299 4.32 -3.98 -16.43
CA THR A 299 5.29 -4.04 -15.34
C THR A 299 6.63 -3.42 -15.73
N HIS A 300 7.27 -2.73 -14.78
CA HIS A 300 8.63 -2.22 -14.92
C HIS A 300 9.67 -3.13 -14.27
N THR A 301 9.23 -4.27 -13.72
CA THR A 301 10.06 -5.17 -12.93
C THR A 301 10.02 -6.61 -13.45
N LEU A 302 9.64 -6.81 -14.72
CA LEU A 302 9.57 -8.13 -15.33
C LEU A 302 10.92 -8.84 -15.26
N ALA A 303 10.93 -10.03 -14.66
CA ALA A 303 12.13 -10.86 -14.60
C ALA A 303 12.66 -11.17 -16.01
N GLN A 304 13.99 -11.14 -16.14
CA GLN A 304 14.68 -11.32 -17.41
C GLN A 304 15.82 -12.33 -17.30
N PRO A 305 16.08 -13.13 -18.35
CA PRO A 305 17.36 -13.81 -18.48
C PRO A 305 18.51 -12.79 -18.49
N PRO A 306 19.67 -13.08 -17.91
CA PRO A 306 20.80 -12.12 -17.81
C PRO A 306 21.29 -11.55 -19.14
N THR A 307 20.96 -12.20 -20.27
CA THR A 307 21.41 -11.82 -21.61
C THR A 307 20.40 -10.95 -22.38
N PHE A 308 19.24 -10.64 -21.80
CA PHE A 308 18.21 -9.83 -22.43
C PHE A 308 17.91 -8.59 -21.59
N SER A 309 17.71 -7.46 -22.24
CA SER A 309 17.28 -6.23 -21.60
C SER A 309 15.77 -6.22 -21.32
N ASP A 310 14.98 -6.80 -22.26
CA ASP A 310 13.52 -6.93 -22.14
C ASP A 310 13.04 -8.01 -23.14
N ARG A 311 12.36 -9.01 -22.61
CA ARG A 311 11.81 -10.12 -23.40
C ARG A 311 10.59 -10.70 -22.71
N TYR A 312 9.50 -10.91 -23.45
CA TYR A 312 8.34 -11.63 -22.95
C TYR A 312 8.71 -13.07 -22.58
N PRO A 313 8.49 -13.52 -21.33
CA PRO A 313 8.88 -14.84 -20.88
C PRO A 313 7.99 -15.94 -21.47
N ASN A 314 8.60 -17.07 -21.77
CA ASN A 314 7.82 -18.26 -22.12
C ASN A 314 7.25 -18.96 -20.85
N PRO A 315 6.28 -19.90 -20.98
CA PRO A 315 5.67 -20.57 -19.83
C PRO A 315 6.66 -21.31 -18.92
N GLU A 316 7.73 -21.89 -19.48
CA GLU A 316 8.77 -22.59 -18.72
C GLU A 316 9.55 -21.61 -17.83
N GLN A 317 9.94 -20.46 -18.37
CA GLN A 317 10.64 -19.41 -17.63
C GLN A 317 9.75 -18.86 -16.49
N ILE A 318 8.47 -18.64 -16.75
CA ILE A 318 7.54 -18.19 -15.71
C ILE A 318 7.48 -19.19 -14.55
N ARG A 319 7.39 -20.51 -14.85
CA ARG A 319 7.41 -21.58 -13.84
C ARG A 319 8.76 -21.73 -13.13
N GLU A 320 9.84 -21.46 -13.84
CA GLU A 320 11.17 -21.46 -13.26
C GLU A 320 11.34 -20.34 -12.23
N TRP A 321 10.88 -19.14 -12.54
CA TRP A 321 11.04 -17.96 -11.68
C TRP A 321 10.04 -17.92 -10.55
N VAL A 322 8.79 -18.33 -10.78
CA VAL A 322 7.72 -18.28 -9.77
C VAL A 322 7.55 -19.67 -9.12
N LYS A 323 8.10 -19.81 -7.91
CA LYS A 323 8.10 -21.11 -7.20
C LYS A 323 6.79 -21.39 -6.44
N ASP A 324 6.13 -20.37 -5.92
CA ASP A 324 4.89 -20.49 -5.15
C ASP A 324 3.85 -19.46 -5.61
N PRO A 325 3.27 -19.66 -6.81
CA PRO A 325 2.23 -18.76 -7.30
C PRO A 325 0.93 -18.91 -6.49
N VAL A 326 0.27 -17.78 -6.28
CA VAL A 326 -1.07 -17.72 -5.67
C VAL A 326 -2.02 -17.01 -6.60
N ALA A 327 -3.25 -17.50 -6.72
CA ALA A 327 -4.31 -16.82 -7.43
C ALA A 327 -5.60 -16.81 -6.62
N TYR A 328 -6.31 -15.69 -6.68
CA TYR A 328 -7.67 -15.55 -6.16
C TYR A 328 -8.63 -15.32 -7.32
N ARG A 329 -9.60 -16.21 -7.49
CA ARG A 329 -10.68 -16.06 -8.45
C ARG A 329 -11.89 -15.51 -7.72
N ILE A 330 -12.45 -14.42 -8.22
CA ILE A 330 -13.49 -13.62 -7.58
C ILE A 330 -14.68 -13.51 -8.54
N GLU A 331 -15.86 -13.85 -8.07
CA GLU A 331 -17.12 -13.78 -8.81
C GLU A 331 -18.00 -12.70 -8.18
N TYR A 332 -18.16 -11.56 -8.87
CA TYR A 332 -19.05 -10.50 -8.40
C TYR A 332 -20.52 -10.85 -8.64
N ASN A 333 -21.42 -10.26 -7.85
CA ASN A 333 -22.86 -10.53 -7.93
C ASN A 333 -23.47 -10.15 -9.29
N ASP A 334 -22.86 -9.24 -10.04
CA ASP A 334 -23.31 -8.83 -11.38
C ASP A 334 -22.73 -9.70 -12.51
N GLY A 335 -22.00 -10.77 -12.17
CA GLY A 335 -21.36 -11.67 -13.12
C GLY A 335 -19.99 -11.21 -13.62
N THR A 336 -19.50 -10.04 -13.22
CA THR A 336 -18.11 -9.63 -13.47
C THR A 336 -17.15 -10.61 -12.79
N ARG A 337 -16.04 -10.91 -13.44
CA ARG A 337 -15.06 -11.90 -13.00
C ARG A 337 -13.71 -11.22 -12.79
N ALA A 338 -13.00 -11.56 -11.71
CA ALA A 338 -11.67 -11.06 -11.48
C ALA A 338 -10.71 -12.16 -11.03
N THR A 339 -9.47 -12.05 -11.48
CA THR A 339 -8.36 -12.88 -11.02
C THR A 339 -7.27 -12.00 -10.45
N MET A 340 -6.89 -12.22 -9.19
CA MET A 340 -5.70 -11.65 -8.59
C MET A 340 -4.58 -12.69 -8.58
N LEU A 341 -3.38 -12.30 -8.96
CA LEU A 341 -2.19 -13.16 -8.99
C LEU A 341 -1.07 -12.58 -8.12
N LEU A 342 -0.47 -13.40 -7.27
CA LEU A 342 0.83 -13.10 -6.65
C LEU A 342 1.90 -13.95 -7.35
N MET A 343 2.81 -13.27 -8.07
CA MET A 343 3.80 -13.89 -8.95
C MET A 343 5.23 -13.53 -8.53
N ASN A 344 5.58 -13.92 -7.28
CA ASN A 344 6.92 -13.68 -6.72
C ASN A 344 8.02 -14.30 -7.58
N GLY A 345 9.02 -13.50 -7.93
CA GLY A 345 10.12 -13.91 -8.84
C GLY A 345 9.86 -13.52 -10.30
N LEU A 346 8.63 -13.19 -10.69
CA LEU A 346 8.30 -12.66 -12.02
C LEU A 346 8.22 -11.15 -12.03
N VAL A 347 7.56 -10.55 -11.02
CA VAL A 347 7.37 -9.09 -10.87
C VAL A 347 7.57 -8.66 -9.42
N THR A 348 7.83 -7.36 -9.21
CA THR A 348 7.89 -6.70 -7.89
C THR A 348 7.11 -5.39 -7.88
N ASP A 349 6.06 -5.31 -8.68
CA ASP A 349 5.13 -4.19 -8.79
C ASP A 349 3.68 -4.69 -8.93
N PHE A 350 2.74 -3.78 -9.15
CA PHE A 350 1.31 -4.11 -9.25
C PHE A 350 0.74 -3.60 -10.56
N THR A 351 0.19 -4.50 -11.34
CA THR A 351 -0.42 -4.20 -12.64
C THR A 351 -1.87 -4.65 -12.70
N PHE A 352 -2.61 -4.02 -13.58
CA PHE A 352 -4.05 -4.25 -13.77
C PHE A 352 -4.37 -4.33 -15.25
N ALA A 353 -5.26 -5.22 -15.62
CA ALA A 353 -5.88 -5.29 -16.94
C ALA A 353 -7.36 -5.65 -16.84
N ALA A 354 -8.17 -5.13 -17.75
CA ALA A 354 -9.60 -5.47 -17.85
C ALA A 354 -10.03 -5.57 -19.31
N ARG A 355 -10.86 -6.59 -19.59
CA ARG A 355 -11.58 -6.71 -20.86
C ARG A 355 -12.89 -5.97 -20.75
N LEU A 356 -13.06 -4.96 -21.62
CA LEU A 356 -14.27 -4.16 -21.70
C LEU A 356 -15.09 -4.60 -22.93
N LYS A 357 -16.39 -4.68 -22.76
CA LYS A 357 -17.29 -5.06 -23.84
C LYS A 357 -17.16 -4.10 -25.03
N GLY A 358 -16.99 -4.67 -26.22
CA GLY A 358 -16.85 -3.90 -27.45
C GLY A 358 -15.48 -3.27 -27.67
N GLN A 359 -14.50 -3.49 -26.79
CA GLN A 359 -13.11 -3.10 -27.02
C GLN A 359 -12.27 -4.30 -27.46
N ALA A 360 -11.43 -4.10 -28.48
CA ALA A 360 -10.54 -5.14 -29.00
C ALA A 360 -9.38 -5.41 -28.03
N GLU A 361 -8.80 -4.36 -27.47
CA GLU A 361 -7.65 -4.43 -26.59
C GLU A 361 -8.02 -4.22 -25.12
N PRO A 362 -7.36 -4.93 -24.19
CA PRO A 362 -7.57 -4.72 -22.77
C PRO A 362 -7.16 -3.31 -22.33
N LEU A 363 -7.99 -2.68 -21.48
CA LEU A 363 -7.56 -1.54 -20.69
C LEU A 363 -6.52 -2.04 -19.67
N SER A 364 -5.33 -1.43 -19.61
CA SER A 364 -4.27 -1.87 -18.70
C SER A 364 -3.39 -0.73 -18.21
N THR A 365 -2.88 -0.88 -16.98
CA THR A 365 -2.00 0.11 -16.33
C THR A 365 -1.15 -0.51 -15.22
N LEU A 366 -0.01 0.12 -14.96
CA LEU A 366 0.81 -0.10 -13.76
C LEU A 366 0.34 0.84 -12.65
N PHE A 367 0.18 0.33 -11.43
CA PHE A 367 0.04 1.12 -10.21
C PHE A 367 1.44 1.44 -9.69
N TYR A 368 1.93 2.61 -10.01
CA TYR A 368 3.32 2.95 -9.81
C TYR A 368 3.63 3.28 -8.34
N LEU A 369 4.55 2.54 -7.77
CA LEU A 369 5.16 2.83 -6.47
C LEU A 369 6.64 3.19 -6.70
N PRO A 370 7.07 4.43 -6.42
CA PRO A 370 8.47 4.79 -6.53
C PRO A 370 9.37 3.83 -5.75
N PRO A 371 10.55 3.47 -6.30
CA PRO A 371 11.45 2.52 -5.66
C PRO A 371 12.09 3.10 -4.39
N ASN A 372 12.53 2.20 -3.50
CA ASN A 372 13.32 2.55 -2.33
C ASN A 372 14.58 3.37 -2.71
N PRO A 373 15.06 4.25 -1.82
CA PRO A 373 14.59 4.48 -0.43
C PRO A 373 13.43 5.46 -0.33
N ASN A 374 12.94 5.99 -1.45
CA ASN A 374 11.89 6.98 -1.46
C ASN A 374 10.51 6.31 -1.30
N VAL A 375 9.81 6.63 -0.23
CA VAL A 375 8.47 6.13 0.07
C VAL A 375 7.40 7.18 -0.22
N VAL A 376 7.57 7.95 -1.27
CA VAL A 376 6.66 9.04 -1.65
C VAL A 376 5.23 8.57 -1.96
N TYR A 377 5.03 7.31 -2.30
CA TYR A 377 3.69 6.71 -2.38
C TYR A 377 2.91 6.80 -1.05
N SER A 378 3.61 6.77 0.09
CA SER A 378 2.97 7.01 1.39
C SER A 378 2.51 8.45 1.54
N ALA A 379 3.16 9.40 0.88
CA ALA A 379 2.71 10.78 0.83
C ALA A 379 1.35 10.91 0.15
N MET A 380 1.13 10.15 -0.94
CA MET A 380 -0.17 10.14 -1.64
C MET A 380 -1.29 9.62 -0.73
N LEU A 381 -1.04 8.56 0.04
CA LEU A 381 -2.01 8.06 1.00
C LEU A 381 -2.24 9.05 2.16
N MET A 382 -1.15 9.63 2.69
CA MET A 382 -1.27 10.58 3.80
C MET A 382 -1.90 11.90 3.37
N SER A 383 -1.80 12.32 2.10
CA SER A 383 -2.57 13.44 1.58
C SER A 383 -4.09 13.18 1.62
N LYS A 384 -4.51 11.91 1.44
CA LYS A 384 -5.92 11.51 1.55
C LYS A 384 -6.39 11.42 3.01
N ALA A 385 -5.51 10.99 3.91
CA ALA A 385 -5.77 11.07 5.34
C ALA A 385 -5.87 12.53 5.82
N GLU A 386 -4.99 13.41 5.34
CA GLU A 386 -5.05 14.84 5.63
C GLU A 386 -6.34 15.47 5.11
N GLU A 387 -6.78 15.14 3.88
CA GLU A 387 -8.06 15.58 3.31
C GLU A 387 -9.23 15.18 4.22
N LEU A 388 -9.26 13.92 4.67
CA LEU A 388 -10.23 13.43 5.65
C LEU A 388 -10.19 14.25 6.95
N PHE A 389 -9.00 14.44 7.51
CA PHE A 389 -8.82 15.12 8.81
C PHE A 389 -9.22 16.60 8.77
N LEU A 390 -9.06 17.26 7.62
CA LEU A 390 -9.42 18.65 7.42
C LEU A 390 -10.90 18.84 7.12
N THR A 391 -11.48 17.97 6.32
CA THR A 391 -12.83 18.15 5.76
C THR A 391 -13.90 17.32 6.47
N GLY A 392 -13.50 16.28 7.21
CA GLY A 392 -14.43 15.29 7.76
C GLY A 392 -15.08 14.42 6.68
N ARG A 393 -14.59 14.44 5.44
CA ARG A 393 -15.13 13.68 4.31
C ARG A 393 -14.08 12.71 3.78
N PRO A 394 -14.33 11.40 3.82
CA PRO A 394 -13.40 10.43 3.23
C PRO A 394 -13.38 10.59 1.70
N PRO A 395 -12.20 10.54 1.06
CA PRO A 395 -12.07 10.66 -0.41
C PRO A 395 -12.66 9.48 -1.19
N TYR A 396 -12.87 8.36 -0.52
CA TYR A 396 -13.61 7.19 -1.01
C TYR A 396 -14.31 6.48 0.16
N PRO A 397 -15.38 5.69 -0.13
CA PRO A 397 -16.16 5.05 0.92
C PRO A 397 -15.35 3.96 1.64
N ILE A 398 -15.54 3.84 2.96
CA ILE A 398 -14.90 2.81 3.80
C ILE A 398 -15.30 1.39 3.37
N GLU A 399 -16.44 1.25 2.70
CA GLU A 399 -16.97 0.00 2.16
C GLU A 399 -16.02 -0.66 1.17
N ARG A 400 -15.22 0.11 0.41
CA ARG A 400 -14.14 -0.46 -0.43
C ARG A 400 -13.18 -1.29 0.42
N THR A 401 -12.68 -0.70 1.50
CA THR A 401 -11.73 -1.39 2.38
C THR A 401 -12.39 -2.50 3.18
N LEU A 402 -13.67 -2.37 3.52
CA LEU A 402 -14.43 -3.46 4.13
C LEU A 402 -14.51 -4.66 3.20
N LEU A 403 -14.87 -4.45 1.94
CA LEU A 403 -14.96 -5.51 0.93
C LEU A 403 -13.59 -6.19 0.70
N THR A 404 -12.53 -5.41 0.50
CA THR A 404 -11.18 -5.97 0.30
C THR A 404 -10.66 -6.69 1.54
N THR A 405 -11.01 -6.24 2.75
CA THR A 405 -10.73 -6.96 4.01
C THR A 405 -11.41 -8.33 4.03
N GLY A 406 -12.69 -8.38 3.66
CA GLY A 406 -13.46 -9.64 3.59
C GLY A 406 -12.92 -10.58 2.52
N LEU A 407 -12.49 -10.04 1.38
CA LEU A 407 -11.85 -10.82 0.32
C LEU A 407 -10.55 -11.48 0.79
N VAL A 408 -9.68 -10.75 1.50
CA VAL A 408 -8.44 -11.32 2.07
C VAL A 408 -8.78 -12.49 2.99
N GLU A 409 -9.67 -12.27 3.96
CA GLU A 409 -10.03 -13.31 4.93
C GLU A 409 -10.62 -14.55 4.23
N ALA A 410 -11.58 -14.35 3.31
CA ALA A 410 -12.23 -15.45 2.59
C ALA A 410 -11.22 -16.22 1.70
N CYS A 411 -10.32 -15.51 1.00
CA CYS A 411 -9.30 -16.12 0.15
C CYS A 411 -8.25 -16.89 0.96
N VAL A 412 -7.79 -16.33 2.08
CA VAL A 412 -6.86 -17.03 2.99
C VAL A 412 -7.51 -18.28 3.56
N ARG A 413 -8.78 -18.22 3.94
CA ARG A 413 -9.57 -19.39 4.39
C ARG A 413 -9.71 -20.43 3.27
N SER A 414 -9.99 -20.00 2.03
CA SER A 414 -10.04 -20.92 0.88
C SER A 414 -8.72 -21.67 0.68
N LEU A 415 -7.59 -20.98 0.74
CA LEU A 415 -6.27 -21.61 0.68
C LEU A 415 -6.05 -22.60 1.82
N GLY A 416 -6.44 -22.24 3.05
CA GLY A 416 -6.28 -23.06 4.25
C GLY A 416 -7.21 -24.28 4.32
N THR A 417 -8.32 -24.25 3.59
CA THR A 417 -9.30 -25.35 3.51
C THR A 417 -9.22 -26.17 2.21
N GLY A 418 -8.02 -26.33 1.66
CA GLY A 418 -7.78 -27.15 0.48
C GLY A 418 -8.22 -26.51 -0.83
N GLN A 419 -8.14 -25.18 -0.92
CA GLN A 419 -8.51 -24.41 -2.11
C GLN A 419 -10.03 -24.54 -2.44
N ALA A 420 -10.84 -24.56 -1.39
CA ALA A 420 -12.29 -24.67 -1.50
C ALA A 420 -12.89 -23.44 -2.19
N HIS A 421 -13.91 -23.65 -3.00
CA HIS A 421 -14.81 -22.57 -3.42
C HIS A 421 -15.64 -22.13 -2.21
N ILE A 422 -15.72 -20.83 -1.97
CA ILE A 422 -16.40 -20.24 -0.82
C ILE A 422 -17.44 -19.22 -1.32
N GLU A 423 -18.69 -19.46 -1.01
CA GLU A 423 -19.75 -18.47 -1.18
C GLU A 423 -19.58 -17.35 -0.14
N THR A 424 -19.78 -16.11 -0.56
CA THR A 424 -19.54 -14.92 0.25
C THR A 424 -20.77 -13.99 0.30
N PRO A 425 -21.93 -14.47 0.75
CA PRO A 425 -23.17 -13.69 0.77
C PRO A 425 -23.08 -12.45 1.69
N GLN A 426 -22.07 -12.39 2.54
CA GLN A 426 -21.83 -11.25 3.43
C GLN A 426 -21.02 -10.12 2.77
N LEU A 427 -20.37 -10.36 1.61
CA LEU A 427 -19.51 -9.40 0.92
C LEU A 427 -20.23 -8.58 -0.17
#